data_94197c9963c4db9320734ba8f87cb499
#
_entry.id   94197c9963c4db9320734ba8f87cb499
#
_cell.length_a   1.000
_cell.length_b   1.000
_cell.length_c   1.000
_cell.angle_alpha   90.00
_cell.angle_beta   90.00
_cell.angle_gamma   90.00
#
_symmetry.space_group_name_H-M   'P 1'
#
loop_
_entity.id
_entity.type
_entity.pdbx_description
1 polymer ?
#
loop_
_entity_poly.entity_id
_entity_poly.type
_entity_poly.pdbx_seq_one_letter_code
_entity_poly.pdbx_strand_id
1 'polypeptide(L)'
;MAIESVREYFRQYGREQDVMEFDASSATVELAAKAVGVEEARIAKTMSFYKKEGDGCIIVVTAGDVKVDNSKFKHTFGMKAKMLKGEDVQRLTGHAPGGVCPFANPEGTDVFLDVSLQRFETVYPACGSANSAIALKCDEFFRYSHAQSWVDVCKRIEE
;
A
#
# COMPACT_ATOMS: atom_id res chain seq x y z
N MET A 1 -14.24 -7.08 -9.77
CA MET A 1 -13.79 -7.06 -8.37
C MET A 1 -12.35 -6.59 -8.34
N ALA A 2 -11.97 -5.88 -7.27
CA ALA A 2 -10.64 -5.23 -7.22
C ALA A 2 -9.47 -6.23 -7.31
N ILE A 3 -9.60 -7.41 -6.70
CA ILE A 3 -8.53 -8.43 -6.80
C ILE A 3 -8.34 -8.91 -8.24
N GLU A 4 -9.40 -9.01 -8.99
CA GLU A 4 -9.32 -9.41 -10.40
C GLU A 4 -8.63 -8.34 -11.23
N SER A 5 -8.89 -7.07 -10.93
CA SER A 5 -8.21 -5.94 -11.56
C SER A 5 -6.71 -5.98 -11.28
N VAL A 6 -6.33 -6.32 -10.05
CA VAL A 6 -4.92 -6.43 -9.66
C VAL A 6 -4.25 -7.62 -10.33
N ARG A 7 -4.93 -8.76 -10.41
CA ARG A 7 -4.40 -9.92 -11.14
C ARG A 7 -4.17 -9.58 -12.61
N GLU A 8 -5.15 -8.94 -13.24
CA GLU A 8 -5.03 -8.51 -14.64
C GLU A 8 -3.87 -7.53 -14.81
N TYR A 9 -3.72 -6.62 -13.84
CA TYR A 9 -2.60 -5.67 -13.83
C TYR A 9 -1.25 -6.41 -13.82
N PHE A 10 -1.10 -7.43 -12.95
CA PHE A 10 0.14 -8.18 -12.86
C PHE A 10 0.39 -9.12 -14.05
N ARG A 11 -0.63 -9.40 -14.83
CA ARG A 11 -0.47 -10.24 -16.03
C ARG A 11 0.53 -9.64 -17.01
N GLN A 12 0.57 -8.32 -17.13
CA GLN A 12 1.52 -7.64 -18.01
C GLN A 12 2.98 -7.90 -17.63
N TYR A 13 3.22 -8.27 -16.38
CA TYR A 13 4.56 -8.58 -15.86
C TYR A 13 4.80 -10.08 -15.70
N GLY A 14 3.82 -10.91 -16.09
CA GLY A 14 3.91 -12.36 -15.90
C GLY A 14 3.82 -12.80 -14.45
N ARG A 15 3.18 -12.01 -13.59
CA ARG A 15 3.14 -12.23 -12.14
C ARG A 15 1.73 -12.51 -11.60
N GLU A 16 0.72 -12.69 -12.45
CA GLU A 16 -0.65 -12.90 -12.01
C GLU A 16 -0.83 -14.11 -11.11
N GLN A 17 -0.01 -15.14 -11.29
CA GLN A 17 -0.06 -16.37 -10.49
C GLN A 17 0.58 -16.20 -9.12
N ASP A 18 1.34 -15.14 -8.93
CA ASP A 18 2.01 -14.85 -7.65
C ASP A 18 1.09 -14.16 -6.66
N VAL A 19 -0.06 -13.66 -7.12
CA VAL A 19 -1.07 -13.07 -6.24
C VAL A 19 -1.67 -14.18 -5.38
N MET A 20 -1.52 -14.04 -4.05
CA MET A 20 -2.02 -15.01 -3.08
C MET A 20 -3.39 -14.59 -2.59
N GLU A 21 -4.29 -15.55 -2.48
CA GLU A 21 -5.62 -15.33 -1.92
C GLU A 21 -5.81 -16.27 -0.73
N PHE A 22 -6.33 -15.75 0.38
CA PHE A 22 -6.42 -16.51 1.64
C PHE A 22 -7.88 -16.78 2.00
N ASP A 23 -8.12 -17.86 2.75
CA ASP A 23 -9.45 -18.19 3.27
C ASP A 23 -9.84 -17.24 4.42
N ALA A 24 -8.85 -16.69 5.15
CA ALA A 24 -9.08 -15.78 6.26
C ALA A 24 -8.75 -14.35 5.86
N SER A 25 -9.30 -13.39 6.59
CA SER A 25 -9.02 -11.97 6.37
C SER A 25 -7.54 -11.63 6.57
N SER A 26 -7.02 -10.74 5.73
CA SER A 26 -5.70 -10.11 5.87
C SER A 26 -5.84 -8.59 5.89
N ALA A 27 -6.98 -8.08 6.36
CA ALA A 27 -7.30 -6.65 6.31
C ALA A 27 -6.49 -5.80 7.28
N THR A 28 -5.90 -6.39 8.31
CA THR A 28 -4.99 -5.68 9.23
C THR A 28 -3.58 -6.22 9.09
N VAL A 29 -2.59 -5.44 9.55
CA VAL A 29 -1.19 -5.89 9.53
C VAL A 29 -1.02 -7.21 10.27
N GLU A 30 -1.63 -7.35 11.45
CA GLU A 30 -1.57 -8.57 12.25
C GLU A 30 -2.17 -9.77 11.50
N LEU A 31 -3.35 -9.61 10.92
CA LEU A 31 -4.01 -10.68 10.17
C LEU A 31 -3.24 -11.03 8.90
N ALA A 32 -2.71 -10.03 8.20
CA ALA A 32 -1.92 -10.25 7.00
C ALA A 32 -0.63 -11.02 7.32
N ALA A 33 0.05 -10.65 8.40
CA ALA A 33 1.27 -11.34 8.83
C ALA A 33 1.00 -12.81 9.14
N LYS A 34 -0.12 -13.09 9.80
CA LYS A 34 -0.56 -14.44 10.11
C LYS A 34 -0.88 -15.24 8.84
N ALA A 35 -1.63 -14.64 7.92
CA ALA A 35 -2.04 -15.31 6.68
C ALA A 35 -0.83 -15.66 5.81
N VAL A 36 0.15 -14.77 5.73
CA VAL A 36 1.36 -14.98 4.93
C VAL A 36 2.38 -15.84 5.67
N GLY A 37 2.42 -15.78 7.00
CA GLY A 37 3.40 -16.51 7.81
C GLY A 37 4.70 -15.76 7.99
N VAL A 38 4.64 -14.42 8.10
CA VAL A 38 5.82 -13.57 8.28
C VAL A 38 5.61 -12.61 9.46
N GLU A 39 6.66 -11.92 9.86
CA GLU A 39 6.58 -10.89 10.90
C GLU A 39 5.82 -9.66 10.37
N GLU A 40 5.17 -8.95 11.28
CA GLU A 40 4.32 -7.79 10.91
C GLU A 40 5.09 -6.71 10.17
N ALA A 41 6.36 -6.52 10.50
CA ALA A 41 7.19 -5.50 9.87
C ALA A 41 7.33 -5.70 8.35
N ARG A 42 7.19 -6.92 7.85
CA ARG A 42 7.30 -7.22 6.41
C ARG A 42 6.02 -6.99 5.64
N ILE A 43 4.92 -6.76 6.32
CA ILE A 43 3.66 -6.41 5.66
C ILE A 43 3.78 -4.96 5.18
N ALA A 44 3.45 -4.73 3.91
CA ALA A 44 3.44 -3.39 3.35
C ALA A 44 2.02 -2.86 3.46
N LYS A 45 1.81 -1.93 4.40
CA LYS A 45 0.46 -1.36 4.58
C LYS A 45 0.32 -0.10 3.75
N THR A 46 -0.82 0.03 3.11
CA THR A 46 -1.11 1.10 2.16
C THR A 46 -2.03 2.13 2.81
N MET A 47 -1.55 3.38 2.87
CA MET A 47 -2.30 4.51 3.43
C MET A 47 -2.68 5.45 2.30
N SER A 48 -3.88 6.00 2.34
CA SER A 48 -4.35 6.92 1.30
C SER A 48 -4.77 8.26 1.89
N PHE A 49 -4.39 9.34 1.19
CA PHE A 49 -4.57 10.71 1.67
C PHE A 49 -5.08 11.60 0.54
N TYR A 50 -5.77 12.68 0.93
CA TYR A 50 -6.19 13.71 -0.03
C TYR A 50 -4.97 14.47 -0.53
N LYS A 51 -5.03 14.87 -1.80
CA LYS A 51 -4.05 15.79 -2.38
C LYS A 51 -4.29 17.19 -1.83
N LYS A 52 -3.26 18.03 -1.88
CA LYS A 52 -3.35 19.44 -1.49
C LYS A 52 -4.31 20.19 -2.40
N GLU A 53 -4.25 19.90 -3.69
CA GLU A 53 -5.10 20.54 -4.69
C GLU A 53 -5.56 19.51 -5.71
N GLY A 54 -6.75 19.71 -6.26
CA GLY A 54 -7.29 18.87 -7.31
C GLY A 54 -7.90 17.58 -6.80
N ASP A 55 -8.34 16.75 -7.75
CA ASP A 55 -8.92 15.46 -7.46
C ASP A 55 -7.81 14.38 -7.49
N GLY A 56 -8.12 13.20 -7.01
CA GLY A 56 -7.16 12.11 -6.89
C GLY A 56 -6.68 11.93 -5.47
N CYS A 57 -5.64 11.12 -5.29
CA CYS A 57 -5.12 10.86 -3.95
C CYS A 57 -3.62 10.58 -3.95
N ILE A 58 -3.04 10.66 -2.76
CA ILE A 58 -1.68 10.23 -2.48
C ILE A 58 -1.77 8.89 -1.77
N ILE A 59 -1.03 7.91 -2.27
CA ILE A 59 -0.85 6.62 -1.58
C ILE A 59 0.57 6.57 -1.05
N VAL A 60 0.70 6.27 0.25
CA VAL A 60 1.99 6.02 0.88
C VAL A 60 1.97 4.60 1.42
N VAL A 61 2.93 3.78 1.01
CA VAL A 61 3.05 2.40 1.48
C VAL A 61 4.20 2.32 2.46
N THR A 62 3.92 1.74 3.62
CA THR A 62 4.89 1.68 4.73
C THR A 62 5.05 0.26 5.23
N ALA A 63 6.14 0.01 5.97
CA ALA A 63 6.28 -1.25 6.69
C ALA A 63 5.20 -1.34 7.79
N GLY A 64 4.89 -2.58 8.19
CA GLY A 64 3.79 -2.82 9.13
C GLY A 64 4.07 -2.39 10.57
N ASP A 65 5.33 -2.15 10.93
CA ASP A 65 5.73 -1.79 12.30
C ASP A 65 5.97 -0.29 12.49
N VAL A 66 5.58 0.54 11.52
CA VAL A 66 5.73 1.99 11.61
C VAL A 66 4.39 2.67 11.39
N LYS A 67 4.32 3.94 11.72
CA LYS A 67 3.14 4.78 11.47
C LYS A 67 3.61 6.10 10.88
N VAL A 68 2.71 6.79 10.20
CA VAL A 68 3.01 8.09 9.62
C VAL A 68 3.32 9.10 10.74
N ASP A 69 4.43 9.81 10.60
CA ASP A 69 4.79 10.92 11.46
C ASP A 69 4.28 12.20 10.80
N ASN A 70 3.39 12.92 11.48
CA ASN A 70 2.73 14.08 10.91
C ASN A 70 3.71 15.20 10.52
N SER A 71 4.76 15.39 11.31
CA SER A 71 5.81 16.37 11.01
C SER A 71 6.56 16.03 9.73
N LYS A 72 6.99 14.78 9.62
CA LYS A 72 7.69 14.30 8.42
C LYS A 72 6.81 14.38 7.19
N PHE A 73 5.54 14.00 7.32
CA PHE A 73 4.59 14.06 6.22
C PHE A 73 4.42 15.50 5.72
N LYS A 74 4.21 16.43 6.66
CA LYS A 74 4.04 17.84 6.32
C LYS A 74 5.30 18.40 5.65
N HIS A 75 6.47 18.02 6.13
CA HIS A 75 7.74 18.45 5.55
C HIS A 75 7.90 17.96 4.12
N THR A 76 7.52 16.69 3.86
CA THR A 76 7.67 16.05 2.56
C THR A 76 6.65 16.53 1.54
N PHE A 77 5.38 16.63 1.94
CA PHE A 77 4.28 16.92 1.01
C PHE A 77 3.77 18.36 1.09
N GLY A 78 4.25 19.15 2.03
CA GLY A 78 3.83 20.56 2.16
C GLY A 78 2.43 20.76 2.67
N MET A 79 1.85 19.75 3.33
CA MET A 79 0.50 19.81 3.87
C MET A 79 0.35 18.80 5.00
N LYS A 80 -0.67 18.99 5.84
CA LYS A 80 -0.99 18.01 6.88
C LYS A 80 -1.56 16.73 6.25
N ALA A 81 -1.23 15.58 6.84
CA ALA A 81 -1.79 14.31 6.42
C ALA A 81 -3.29 14.30 6.69
N LYS A 82 -4.08 14.02 5.66
CA LYS A 82 -5.52 13.90 5.79
C LYS A 82 -5.96 12.63 5.05
N MET A 83 -6.28 11.60 5.82
CA MET A 83 -6.68 10.31 5.25
C MET A 83 -8.00 10.43 4.51
N LEU A 84 -8.15 9.65 3.45
CA LEU A 84 -9.40 9.60 2.70
C LEU A 84 -10.53 9.12 3.60
N LYS A 85 -11.69 9.74 3.46
CA LYS A 85 -12.91 9.27 4.11
C LYS A 85 -13.36 7.99 3.42
N GLY A 86 -14.03 7.09 4.15
CA GLY A 86 -14.48 5.82 3.62
C GLY A 86 -15.25 5.92 2.31
N GLU A 87 -16.07 6.97 2.16
CA GLU A 87 -16.86 7.21 0.95
C GLU A 87 -16.01 7.56 -0.27
N ASP A 88 -14.78 8.06 -0.08
CA ASP A 88 -13.88 8.44 -1.16
C ASP A 88 -12.84 7.38 -1.49
N VAL A 89 -12.67 6.38 -0.63
CA VAL A 89 -11.59 5.39 -0.77
C VAL A 89 -11.71 4.63 -2.09
N GLN A 90 -12.85 4.05 -2.38
CA GLN A 90 -13.02 3.24 -3.59
C GLN A 90 -12.94 4.10 -4.85
N ARG A 91 -13.56 5.27 -4.84
CA ARG A 91 -13.54 6.17 -5.98
C ARG A 91 -12.12 6.62 -6.34
N LEU A 92 -11.34 6.98 -5.33
CA LEU A 92 -10.01 7.55 -5.56
C LEU A 92 -8.88 6.53 -5.67
N THR A 93 -8.99 5.39 -4.99
CA THR A 93 -7.94 4.37 -5.01
C THR A 93 -8.22 3.22 -5.98
N GLY A 94 -9.47 3.03 -6.36
CA GLY A 94 -9.89 1.90 -7.18
C GLY A 94 -10.16 0.63 -6.37
N HIS A 95 -10.05 0.70 -5.04
CA HIS A 95 -10.21 -0.45 -4.16
C HIS A 95 -11.10 -0.11 -2.97
N ALA A 96 -11.86 -1.10 -2.49
CA ALA A 96 -12.69 -0.94 -1.31
C ALA A 96 -11.82 -0.82 -0.05
N PRO A 97 -12.33 -0.16 1.02
CA PRO A 97 -11.64 -0.16 2.30
C PRO A 97 -11.29 -1.59 2.75
N GLY A 98 -10.10 -1.78 3.30
CA GLY A 98 -9.61 -3.10 3.67
C GLY A 98 -8.82 -3.80 2.56
N GLY A 99 -8.96 -3.35 1.30
CA GLY A 99 -8.24 -3.93 0.17
C GLY A 99 -7.39 -2.94 -0.60
N VAL A 100 -7.21 -1.72 -0.07
CA VAL A 100 -6.44 -0.69 -0.75
C VAL A 100 -4.99 -1.15 -0.97
N CYS A 101 -4.53 -0.99 -2.20
CA CYS A 101 -3.16 -1.34 -2.58
C CYS A 101 -2.67 -0.37 -3.66
N PRO A 102 -1.35 -0.34 -3.92
CA PRO A 102 -0.79 0.62 -4.89
C PRO A 102 -0.74 0.07 -6.32
N PHE A 103 -1.68 -0.79 -6.68
CA PHE A 103 -1.74 -1.40 -8.02
C PHE A 103 -3.09 -1.18 -8.66
N ALA A 104 -3.12 -1.04 -9.99
CA ALA A 104 -4.36 -0.87 -10.76
C ALA A 104 -5.20 0.31 -10.26
N ASN A 105 -4.54 1.39 -9.87
CA ASN A 105 -5.20 2.57 -9.35
C ASN A 105 -5.67 3.47 -10.49
N PRO A 106 -6.72 4.30 -10.26
CA PRO A 106 -7.14 5.28 -11.27
C PRO A 106 -6.06 6.31 -11.56
N GLU A 107 -6.16 6.94 -12.72
CA GLU A 107 -5.35 8.10 -13.05
C GLU A 107 -5.57 9.18 -11.98
N GLY A 108 -4.50 9.88 -11.61
CA GLY A 108 -4.55 10.86 -10.54
C GLY A 108 -4.11 10.32 -9.19
N THR A 109 -3.71 9.05 -9.13
CA THR A 109 -3.14 8.44 -7.92
C THR A 109 -1.62 8.59 -7.96
N ASP A 110 -1.06 9.24 -6.95
CA ASP A 110 0.39 9.39 -6.81
C ASP A 110 0.87 8.44 -5.71
N VAL A 111 1.73 7.49 -6.08
CA VAL A 111 2.23 6.46 -5.16
C VAL A 111 3.63 6.80 -4.68
N PHE A 112 3.84 6.66 -3.37
CA PHE A 112 5.15 6.83 -2.72
C PHE A 112 5.40 5.64 -1.82
N LEU A 113 6.65 5.18 -1.77
CA LEU A 113 7.04 4.08 -0.87
C LEU A 113 7.92 4.65 0.25
N ASP A 114 7.61 4.27 1.48
CA ASP A 114 8.39 4.74 2.62
C ASP A 114 9.67 3.91 2.79
N VAL A 115 10.75 4.57 3.19
CA VAL A 115 12.06 3.93 3.35
C VAL A 115 12.07 2.82 4.40
N SER A 116 11.06 2.76 5.28
CA SER A 116 10.93 1.66 6.25
C SER A 116 10.87 0.29 5.57
N LEU A 117 10.35 0.22 4.34
CA LEU A 117 10.29 -1.02 3.57
C LEU A 117 11.67 -1.51 3.14
N GLN A 118 12.63 -0.62 2.99
CA GLN A 118 13.97 -0.96 2.49
C GLN A 118 14.81 -1.79 3.48
N ARG A 119 14.32 -1.97 4.70
CA ARG A 119 14.95 -2.86 5.69
C ARG A 119 14.85 -4.33 5.30
N PHE A 120 13.95 -4.68 4.37
CA PHE A 120 13.64 -6.06 4.02
C PHE A 120 13.89 -6.32 2.54
N GLU A 121 14.31 -7.53 2.23
CA GLU A 121 14.47 -7.96 0.84
C GLU A 121 13.10 -8.17 0.18
N THR A 122 12.16 -8.75 0.92
CA THR A 122 10.81 -9.05 0.43
C THR A 122 9.77 -8.47 1.37
N VAL A 123 8.76 -7.81 0.77
CA VAL A 123 7.63 -7.23 1.48
C VAL A 123 6.32 -7.73 0.87
N TYR A 124 5.21 -7.60 1.59
CA TYR A 124 3.95 -8.25 1.24
C TYR A 124 2.79 -7.23 1.23
N PRO A 125 2.56 -6.55 0.11
CA PRO A 125 1.38 -5.68 -0.04
C PRO A 125 0.12 -6.47 -0.36
N ALA A 126 -1.04 -5.89 -0.04
CA ALA A 126 -2.35 -6.43 -0.44
C ALA A 126 -2.52 -6.32 -1.97
N CYS A 127 -3.49 -7.04 -2.49
CA CYS A 127 -3.77 -7.10 -3.93
C CYS A 127 -5.23 -6.76 -4.26
N GLY A 128 -5.79 -5.75 -3.59
CA GLY A 128 -7.11 -5.24 -3.93
C GLY A 128 -8.26 -5.89 -3.17
N SER A 129 -7.97 -6.76 -2.22
CA SER A 129 -9.00 -7.36 -1.37
C SER A 129 -8.50 -7.51 0.06
N ALA A 130 -9.43 -7.78 0.97
CA ALA A 130 -9.12 -7.94 2.39
C ALA A 130 -8.56 -9.34 2.72
N ASN A 131 -8.21 -10.15 1.72
CA ASN A 131 -7.70 -11.51 1.91
C ASN A 131 -6.67 -11.88 0.84
N SER A 132 -5.84 -10.92 0.45
CA SER A 132 -4.85 -11.15 -0.60
C SER A 132 -3.51 -10.49 -0.29
N ALA A 133 -2.46 -10.99 -0.93
CA ALA A 133 -1.13 -10.40 -0.87
C ALA A 133 -0.26 -10.89 -2.02
N ILE A 134 0.87 -10.22 -2.24
CA ILE A 134 1.89 -10.68 -3.17
C ILE A 134 3.25 -10.44 -2.52
N ALA A 135 4.20 -11.35 -2.76
CA ALA A 135 5.58 -11.20 -2.28
C ALA A 135 6.39 -10.45 -3.33
N LEU A 136 6.93 -9.29 -2.99
CA LEU A 136 7.71 -8.47 -3.91
C LEU A 136 9.01 -8.01 -3.26
N LYS A 137 10.09 -7.98 -4.05
CA LYS A 137 11.31 -7.30 -3.65
C LYS A 137 11.09 -5.80 -3.77
N CYS A 138 11.86 -5.00 -3.05
CA CYS A 138 11.66 -3.54 -3.03
C CYS A 138 11.79 -2.90 -4.41
N ASP A 139 12.74 -3.35 -5.23
CA ASP A 139 12.90 -2.82 -6.59
C ASP A 139 11.73 -3.19 -7.49
N GLU A 140 11.22 -4.43 -7.36
CA GLU A 140 10.00 -4.85 -8.06
C GLU A 140 8.80 -4.03 -7.60
N PHE A 141 8.68 -3.82 -6.30
CA PHE A 141 7.58 -3.06 -5.73
C PHE A 141 7.58 -1.62 -6.25
N PHE A 142 8.73 -0.99 -6.26
CA PHE A 142 8.87 0.38 -6.79
C PHE A 142 8.41 0.43 -8.26
N ARG A 143 8.86 -0.53 -9.06
CA ARG A 143 8.52 -0.57 -10.49
C ARG A 143 7.04 -0.87 -10.73
N TYR A 144 6.50 -1.91 -10.07
CA TYR A 144 5.12 -2.34 -10.32
C TYR A 144 4.08 -1.39 -9.77
N SER A 145 4.39 -0.65 -8.72
CA SER A 145 3.47 0.33 -8.14
C SER A 145 3.50 1.67 -8.87
N HIS A 146 4.44 1.84 -9.80
CA HIS A 146 4.70 3.12 -10.46
C HIS A 146 4.96 4.23 -9.45
N ALA A 147 5.67 3.90 -8.37
CA ALA A 147 5.99 4.84 -7.31
C ALA A 147 6.82 6.00 -7.87
N GLN A 148 6.51 7.20 -7.39
CA GLN A 148 7.21 8.40 -7.82
C GLN A 148 8.55 8.54 -7.14
N SER A 149 8.62 8.18 -5.87
CA SER A 149 9.88 8.23 -5.11
C SER A 149 9.76 7.46 -3.81
N TRP A 150 10.92 7.22 -3.18
CA TRP A 150 11.00 6.80 -1.79
C TRP A 150 10.89 8.04 -0.92
N VAL A 151 10.16 7.92 0.19
CA VAL A 151 9.98 9.01 1.14
C VAL A 151 10.28 8.54 2.56
N ASP A 152 10.56 9.48 3.44
CA ASP A 152 10.77 9.20 4.87
C ASP A 152 9.73 9.98 5.65
N VAL A 153 8.57 9.35 5.88
CA VAL A 153 7.42 10.00 6.52
C VAL A 153 6.91 9.24 7.74
N CYS A 154 7.65 8.25 8.20
CA CYS A 154 7.18 7.37 9.28
C CYS A 154 8.08 7.40 10.50
N LYS A 155 7.54 6.92 11.61
CA LYS A 155 8.26 6.65 12.85
C LYS A 155 7.82 5.28 13.39
N ARG A 156 8.66 4.70 14.24
CA ARG A 156 8.35 3.40 14.85
C ARG A 156 7.10 3.51 15.71
N ILE A 157 6.30 2.47 15.69
CA ILE A 157 5.18 2.37 16.63
C ILE A 157 5.79 2.04 17.99
N GLU A 158 5.52 2.88 18.97
CA GLU A 158 5.99 2.68 20.34
C GLU A 158 5.15 1.59 21.01
N GLU A 159 5.83 0.76 21.79
CA GLU A 159 5.19 -0.31 22.56
C GLU A 159 4.56 0.23 23.84
#